data_b673fe2603aa0a87c9b6ff2a187da5c6
#
_entry.id   b673fe2603aa0a87c9b6ff2a187da5c6
#
_cell.length_a   1.000
_cell.length_b   1.000
_cell.length_c   1.000
_cell.angle_alpha   90.00
_cell.angle_beta   90.00
_cell.angle_gamma   90.00
#
_symmetry.space_group_name_H-M   'P 1'
#
loop_
_entity.id
_entity.type
_entity.pdbx_description
1 polymer ?
#
loop_
_entity_poly.entity_id
_entity_poly.type
_entity_poly.pdbx_seq_one_letter_code
_entity_poly.pdbx_strand_id
1 'polypeptide(L)'
;MSEKDLVQITQEYYDSEEADNFYFHIWGGEDIHIGIYAPFETPVKTASRNTVAAMVDVLPGINKDTKILDIGSGYGGAARYLASEYGCKVDCLNLSATENKRNDERNREVGLDHLISVTTGNFEDLPFDAESYDIVWSQDAILHSDKKERVFQEVNRVLKPGGVFILTDPMQSDDCPEGVLDPVLERIHLKEMGSAKRYREIASKLGMEEVVAKEMPEQLVNHYSRVLQEVERNYDEIIKKSSEAYIQRMMNGLKHWIEGGKQGYLNWGILVFKK
;
A
#
# COMPACT_ATOMS: atom_id res chain seq x y z
N MET A 1 -10.07 -29.22 9.20
CA MET A 1 -10.18 -27.77 9.18
C MET A 1 -9.59 -27.32 7.85
N SER A 2 -10.33 -26.65 6.97
CA SER A 2 -9.76 -26.09 5.73
C SER A 2 -8.74 -25.03 6.11
N GLU A 3 -7.54 -25.11 5.57
CA GLU A 3 -6.55 -24.06 5.65
C GLU A 3 -7.16 -22.78 5.06
N LYS A 4 -7.19 -21.68 5.83
CA LYS A 4 -7.71 -20.41 5.30
C LYS A 4 -6.76 -19.93 4.20
N ASP A 5 -7.34 -19.46 3.12
CA ASP A 5 -6.62 -18.80 2.03
C ASP A 5 -6.01 -17.47 2.55
N LEU A 6 -4.85 -17.07 2.04
CA LEU A 6 -4.14 -15.83 2.41
C LEU A 6 -5.03 -14.59 2.26
N VAL A 7 -5.86 -14.53 1.22
CA VAL A 7 -6.83 -13.46 0.98
C VAL A 7 -7.79 -13.31 2.16
N GLN A 8 -8.33 -14.43 2.66
CA GLN A 8 -9.24 -14.42 3.81
C GLN A 8 -8.52 -14.00 5.10
N ILE A 9 -7.27 -14.44 5.31
CA ILE A 9 -6.46 -14.05 6.47
C ILE A 9 -6.18 -12.54 6.44
N THR A 10 -5.82 -12.01 5.29
CA THR A 10 -5.55 -10.57 5.09
C THR A 10 -6.82 -9.76 5.34
N GLN A 11 -7.97 -10.19 4.80
CA GLN A 11 -9.25 -9.52 5.01
C GLN A 11 -9.63 -9.49 6.50
N GLU A 12 -9.59 -10.64 7.19
CA GLU A 12 -9.92 -10.73 8.62
C GLU A 12 -9.00 -9.87 9.49
N TYR A 13 -7.71 -9.75 9.10
CA TYR A 13 -6.76 -8.90 9.80
C TYR A 13 -7.18 -7.42 9.73
N TYR A 14 -7.44 -6.89 8.52
CA TYR A 14 -7.82 -5.48 8.34
C TYR A 14 -9.26 -5.16 8.76
N ASP A 15 -10.14 -6.14 8.80
CA ASP A 15 -11.50 -5.99 9.34
C ASP A 15 -11.54 -6.02 10.88
N SER A 16 -10.42 -6.36 11.55
CA SER A 16 -10.38 -6.39 13.01
C SER A 16 -10.40 -4.99 13.63
N GLU A 17 -11.17 -4.82 14.71
CA GLU A 17 -11.25 -3.54 15.44
C GLU A 17 -9.89 -3.08 15.99
N GLU A 18 -9.02 -4.02 16.39
CA GLU A 18 -7.68 -3.72 16.89
C GLU A 18 -6.77 -3.15 15.80
N ALA A 19 -6.80 -3.72 14.58
CA ALA A 19 -6.03 -3.22 13.44
C ALA A 19 -6.56 -1.86 12.99
N ASP A 20 -7.88 -1.72 12.82
CA ASP A 20 -8.52 -0.48 12.43
C ASP A 20 -8.17 0.68 13.39
N ASN A 21 -8.26 0.44 14.71
CA ASN A 21 -7.87 1.43 15.71
C ASN A 21 -6.39 1.80 15.63
N PHE A 22 -5.50 0.81 15.45
CA PHE A 22 -4.07 1.04 15.35
C PHE A 22 -3.71 1.87 14.11
N TYR A 23 -4.15 1.45 12.94
CA TYR A 23 -3.82 2.11 11.68
C TYR A 23 -4.40 3.52 11.62
N PHE A 24 -5.65 3.70 12.00
CA PHE A 24 -6.28 5.01 11.95
C PHE A 24 -5.65 6.03 12.91
N HIS A 25 -5.30 5.61 14.13
CA HIS A 25 -4.81 6.55 15.17
C HIS A 25 -3.30 6.76 15.18
N ILE A 26 -2.52 5.76 14.78
CA ILE A 26 -1.06 5.79 14.89
C ILE A 26 -0.37 5.96 13.54
N TRP A 27 -0.87 5.28 12.50
CA TRP A 27 -0.15 5.21 11.24
C TRP A 27 -0.28 6.47 10.37
N GLY A 28 -1.26 7.30 10.56
CA GLY A 28 -1.41 8.54 9.79
C GLY A 28 -2.83 8.85 9.36
N GLY A 29 -3.81 8.09 9.82
CA GLY A 29 -5.22 8.31 9.55
C GLY A 29 -5.65 7.74 8.22
N GLU A 30 -5.68 8.56 7.17
CA GLU A 30 -6.21 8.17 5.86
C GLU A 30 -5.20 7.49 4.93
N ASP A 31 -3.90 7.69 5.19
CA ASP A 31 -2.79 7.19 4.37
C ASP A 31 -1.98 6.18 5.19
N ILE A 32 -2.27 4.88 5.03
CA ILE A 32 -1.67 3.79 5.81
C ILE A 32 -0.50 3.10 5.09
N HIS A 33 0.28 3.86 4.36
CA HIS A 33 1.45 3.39 3.63
C HIS A 33 2.75 4.07 4.11
N ILE A 34 3.89 3.58 3.68
CA ILE A 34 5.20 4.12 4.04
C ILE A 34 5.32 5.56 3.55
N GLY A 35 5.82 6.43 4.43
CA GLY A 35 6.01 7.85 4.18
C GLY A 35 7.41 8.22 3.73
N ILE A 36 7.53 9.30 2.97
CA ILE A 36 8.80 9.95 2.63
C ILE A 36 9.07 11.06 3.66
N TYR A 37 10.15 10.87 4.41
CA TYR A 37 10.60 11.75 5.49
C TYR A 37 11.73 12.67 5.02
N ALA A 38 11.48 13.97 5.08
CA ALA A 38 12.48 15.00 4.80
C ALA A 38 12.09 16.28 5.56
N PRO A 39 12.57 16.49 6.80
CA PRO A 39 13.52 15.68 7.59
C PRO A 39 12.90 14.43 8.26
N PHE A 40 13.73 13.65 9.01
CA PHE A 40 13.28 12.45 9.74
C PHE A 40 12.13 12.73 10.72
N GLU A 41 12.10 13.90 11.35
CA GLU A 41 11.10 14.33 12.32
C GLU A 41 9.74 14.67 11.69
N THR A 42 9.61 14.62 10.36
CA THR A 42 8.32 14.82 9.67
C THR A 42 7.24 13.96 10.31
N PRO A 43 6.06 14.52 10.65
CA PRO A 43 4.95 13.71 11.18
C PRO A 43 4.56 12.59 10.22
N VAL A 44 4.21 11.41 10.75
CA VAL A 44 3.86 10.22 9.94
C VAL A 44 2.82 10.55 8.88
N LYS A 45 1.71 11.20 9.26
CA LYS A 45 0.66 11.64 8.31
C LYS A 45 1.19 12.51 7.16
N THR A 46 2.08 13.46 7.46
CA THR A 46 2.69 14.33 6.44
C THR A 46 3.62 13.53 5.54
N ALA A 47 4.44 12.65 6.12
CA ALA A 47 5.36 11.80 5.35
C ALA A 47 4.61 10.85 4.41
N SER A 48 3.49 10.24 4.86
CA SER A 48 2.64 9.42 4.00
C SER A 48 2.05 10.23 2.85
N ARG A 49 1.57 11.46 3.13
CA ARG A 49 1.10 12.37 2.08
C ARG A 49 2.22 12.77 1.09
N ASN A 50 3.46 12.95 1.55
CA ASN A 50 4.62 13.21 0.69
C ASN A 50 4.85 12.05 -0.31
N THR A 51 4.57 10.82 0.08
CA THR A 51 4.66 9.66 -0.82
C THR A 51 3.66 9.79 -1.97
N VAL A 52 2.40 10.14 -1.69
CA VAL A 52 1.38 10.37 -2.73
C VAL A 52 1.85 11.45 -3.70
N ALA A 53 2.34 12.59 -3.20
CA ALA A 53 2.87 13.67 -4.02
C ALA A 53 4.06 13.22 -4.88
N ALA A 54 5.03 12.49 -4.29
CA ALA A 54 6.20 11.98 -5.01
C ALA A 54 5.84 10.96 -6.10
N MET A 55 4.78 10.17 -5.90
CA MET A 55 4.25 9.27 -6.93
C MET A 55 3.61 10.06 -8.08
N VAL A 56 2.86 11.11 -7.77
CA VAL A 56 2.29 11.99 -8.81
C VAL A 56 3.38 12.68 -9.63
N ASP A 57 4.45 13.16 -8.99
CA ASP A 57 5.56 13.88 -9.65
C ASP A 57 6.28 13.06 -10.74
N VAL A 58 6.18 11.73 -10.70
CA VAL A 58 6.81 10.85 -11.70
C VAL A 58 5.84 10.39 -12.79
N LEU A 59 4.57 10.76 -12.71
CA LEU A 59 3.57 10.39 -13.70
C LEU A 59 3.48 11.43 -14.84
N PRO A 60 3.03 11.00 -16.04
CA PRO A 60 2.52 11.94 -17.03
C PRO A 60 1.33 12.71 -16.41
N GLY A 61 1.16 13.96 -16.78
CA GLY A 61 0.20 14.87 -16.13
C GLY A 61 -1.21 14.28 -15.96
N ILE A 62 -1.69 14.30 -14.73
CA ILE A 62 -3.06 13.91 -14.36
C ILE A 62 -4.00 15.11 -14.59
N ASN A 63 -5.20 14.87 -15.07
CA ASN A 63 -6.24 15.88 -15.26
C ASN A 63 -7.64 15.28 -15.06
N LYS A 64 -8.68 16.10 -15.20
CA LYS A 64 -10.09 15.70 -14.98
C LYS A 64 -10.59 14.54 -15.87
N ASP A 65 -9.95 14.29 -16.99
CA ASP A 65 -10.33 13.23 -17.94
C ASP A 65 -9.57 11.91 -17.66
N THR A 66 -8.58 11.94 -16.76
CA THR A 66 -7.80 10.77 -16.34
C THR A 66 -8.69 9.85 -15.48
N LYS A 67 -8.69 8.56 -15.79
CA LYS A 67 -9.37 7.53 -15.01
C LYS A 67 -8.34 6.65 -14.30
N ILE A 68 -8.39 6.63 -12.97
CA ILE A 68 -7.44 5.92 -12.10
C ILE A 68 -8.15 4.76 -11.40
N LEU A 69 -7.49 3.61 -11.30
CA LEU A 69 -7.88 2.50 -10.44
C LEU A 69 -6.86 2.39 -9.29
N ASP A 70 -7.32 2.58 -8.05
CA ASP A 70 -6.51 2.42 -6.84
C ASP A 70 -6.77 1.04 -6.23
N ILE A 71 -5.81 0.12 -6.38
CA ILE A 71 -5.90 -1.27 -5.91
C ILE A 71 -5.22 -1.42 -4.54
N GLY A 72 -6.00 -1.88 -3.55
CA GLY A 72 -5.58 -1.87 -2.15
C GLY A 72 -5.70 -0.48 -1.53
N SER A 73 -6.79 0.23 -1.85
CA SER A 73 -6.96 1.65 -1.55
C SER A 73 -7.11 2.00 -0.05
N GLY A 74 -7.27 1.00 0.84
CA GLY A 74 -7.44 1.21 2.26
C GLY A 74 -8.54 2.24 2.57
N TYR A 75 -8.22 3.26 3.36
CA TYR A 75 -9.14 4.35 3.70
C TYR A 75 -9.29 5.42 2.59
N GLY A 76 -8.67 5.27 1.44
CA GLY A 76 -8.85 6.13 0.27
C GLY A 76 -8.17 7.50 0.34
N GLY A 77 -7.13 7.66 1.15
CA GLY A 77 -6.41 8.93 1.28
C GLY A 77 -5.80 9.41 -0.03
N ALA A 78 -5.12 8.52 -0.77
CA ALA A 78 -4.55 8.82 -2.08
C ALA A 78 -5.65 9.17 -3.10
N ALA A 79 -6.75 8.41 -3.13
CA ALA A 79 -7.87 8.68 -4.04
C ALA A 79 -8.47 10.07 -3.82
N ARG A 80 -8.67 10.48 -2.54
CA ARG A 80 -9.16 11.84 -2.23
C ARG A 80 -8.19 12.93 -2.62
N TYR A 81 -6.88 12.72 -2.42
CA TYR A 81 -5.87 13.65 -2.89
C TYR A 81 -5.93 13.83 -4.42
N LEU A 82 -5.92 12.73 -5.16
CA LEU A 82 -5.96 12.74 -6.62
C LEU A 82 -7.25 13.41 -7.16
N ALA A 83 -8.41 13.04 -6.60
CA ALA A 83 -9.69 13.61 -7.01
C ALA A 83 -9.80 15.11 -6.68
N SER A 84 -9.32 15.55 -5.50
CA SER A 84 -9.40 16.97 -5.09
C SER A 84 -8.44 17.87 -5.87
N GLU A 85 -7.21 17.43 -6.12
CA GLU A 85 -6.19 18.25 -6.78
C GLU A 85 -6.36 18.30 -8.30
N TYR A 86 -6.80 17.19 -8.92
CA TYR A 86 -6.82 17.06 -10.38
C TYR A 86 -8.22 16.92 -10.97
N GLY A 87 -9.26 16.76 -10.15
CA GLY A 87 -10.63 16.56 -10.61
C GLY A 87 -10.83 15.24 -11.36
N CYS A 88 -9.89 14.30 -11.25
CA CYS A 88 -9.91 13.01 -11.93
C CYS A 88 -10.88 12.03 -11.27
N LYS A 89 -11.31 11.01 -12.01
CA LYS A 89 -12.11 9.91 -11.46
C LYS A 89 -11.21 8.82 -10.90
N VAL A 90 -11.53 8.35 -9.68
CA VAL A 90 -10.80 7.27 -9.02
C VAL A 90 -11.75 6.17 -8.61
N ASP A 91 -11.56 4.98 -9.15
CA ASP A 91 -12.22 3.77 -8.67
C ASP A 91 -11.29 3.11 -7.64
N CYS A 92 -11.75 2.99 -6.40
CA CYS A 92 -11.05 2.33 -5.30
C CYS A 92 -11.46 0.87 -5.22
N LEU A 93 -10.50 -0.05 -5.12
CA LEU A 93 -10.74 -1.46 -4.84
C LEU A 93 -9.96 -1.89 -3.61
N ASN A 94 -10.64 -2.49 -2.63
CA ASN A 94 -10.01 -2.98 -1.41
C ASN A 94 -10.77 -4.20 -0.85
N LEU A 95 -10.07 -5.07 -0.11
CA LEU A 95 -10.65 -6.28 0.49
C LEU A 95 -11.49 -6.00 1.72
N SER A 96 -11.04 -5.09 2.60
CA SER A 96 -11.67 -4.83 3.89
C SER A 96 -12.96 -4.05 3.73
N ALA A 97 -14.08 -4.66 4.16
CA ALA A 97 -15.38 -4.00 4.19
C ALA A 97 -15.42 -2.84 5.21
N THR A 98 -14.68 -2.96 6.30
CA THR A 98 -14.56 -1.94 7.35
C THR A 98 -13.87 -0.69 6.81
N GLU A 99 -12.72 -0.85 6.14
CA GLU A 99 -12.00 0.26 5.52
C GLU A 99 -12.81 0.89 4.38
N ASN A 100 -13.45 0.09 3.54
CA ASN A 100 -14.29 0.56 2.45
C ASN A 100 -15.45 1.42 2.94
N LYS A 101 -16.09 1.04 4.03
CA LYS A 101 -17.15 1.83 4.66
C LYS A 101 -16.62 3.20 5.11
N ARG A 102 -15.47 3.25 5.80
CA ARG A 102 -14.84 4.52 6.21
C ARG A 102 -14.45 5.37 5.01
N ASN A 103 -13.90 4.75 3.95
CA ASN A 103 -13.54 5.44 2.72
C ASN A 103 -14.78 6.12 2.09
N ASP A 104 -15.87 5.37 1.93
CA ASP A 104 -17.10 5.84 1.34
C ASP A 104 -17.78 6.96 2.17
N GLU A 105 -17.84 6.80 3.50
CA GLU A 105 -18.34 7.82 4.42
C GLU A 105 -17.50 9.11 4.30
N ARG A 106 -16.18 8.99 4.29
CA ARG A 106 -15.29 10.14 4.19
C ARG A 106 -15.39 10.85 2.85
N ASN A 107 -15.54 10.11 1.74
CA ASN A 107 -15.74 10.70 0.41
C ASN A 107 -17.01 11.58 0.36
N ARG A 108 -18.11 11.13 0.98
CA ARG A 108 -19.35 11.94 1.10
C ARG A 108 -19.15 13.17 1.99
N GLU A 109 -18.49 13.02 3.16
CA GLU A 109 -18.24 14.14 4.07
C GLU A 109 -17.49 15.29 3.41
N VAL A 110 -16.54 14.97 2.51
CA VAL A 110 -15.74 15.98 1.82
C VAL A 110 -16.27 16.32 0.42
N GLY A 111 -17.41 15.73 0.02
CA GLY A 111 -18.09 16.03 -1.25
C GLY A 111 -17.39 15.48 -2.50
N LEU A 112 -16.59 14.42 -2.37
CA LEU A 112 -15.84 13.78 -3.47
C LEU A 112 -16.47 12.46 -3.95
N ASP A 113 -17.61 12.04 -3.39
CA ASP A 113 -18.34 10.82 -3.75
C ASP A 113 -18.81 10.79 -5.23
N HIS A 114 -18.86 11.93 -5.89
CA HIS A 114 -19.15 12.03 -7.31
C HIS A 114 -17.93 11.75 -8.24
N LEU A 115 -16.71 11.72 -7.69
CA LEU A 115 -15.45 11.42 -8.39
C LEU A 115 -14.84 10.09 -7.96
N ILE A 116 -15.17 9.61 -6.75
CA ILE A 116 -14.57 8.41 -6.15
C ILE A 116 -15.65 7.35 -5.95
N SER A 117 -15.44 6.17 -6.53
CA SER A 117 -16.25 4.97 -6.24
C SER A 117 -15.46 3.99 -5.40
N VAL A 118 -16.14 3.20 -4.55
CA VAL A 118 -15.51 2.20 -3.67
C VAL A 118 -16.11 0.83 -3.94
N THR A 119 -15.26 -0.13 -4.26
CA THR A 119 -15.63 -1.52 -4.58
C THR A 119 -14.90 -2.48 -3.66
N THR A 120 -15.63 -3.39 -3.03
CA THR A 120 -15.02 -4.52 -2.30
C THR A 120 -14.62 -5.60 -3.28
N GLY A 121 -13.34 -5.97 -3.31
CA GLY A 121 -12.84 -6.97 -4.26
C GLY A 121 -11.39 -7.33 -4.03
N ASN A 122 -10.95 -8.35 -4.76
CA ASN A 122 -9.58 -8.84 -4.77
C ASN A 122 -8.86 -8.37 -6.03
N PHE A 123 -7.68 -7.77 -5.88
CA PHE A 123 -6.87 -7.32 -7.03
C PHE A 123 -6.27 -8.48 -7.85
N GLU A 124 -6.38 -9.73 -7.38
CA GLU A 124 -6.05 -10.93 -8.18
C GLU A 124 -7.15 -11.29 -9.20
N ASP A 125 -8.33 -10.67 -9.10
CA ASP A 125 -9.46 -10.86 -10.01
C ASP A 125 -10.28 -9.56 -10.08
N LEU A 126 -9.80 -8.59 -10.86
CA LEU A 126 -10.37 -7.24 -10.92
C LEU A 126 -11.76 -7.24 -11.62
N PRO A 127 -12.83 -6.77 -10.94
CA PRO A 127 -14.18 -6.75 -11.49
C PRO A 127 -14.41 -5.57 -12.46
N PHE A 128 -13.41 -5.25 -13.27
CA PHE A 128 -13.43 -4.13 -14.21
C PHE A 128 -13.11 -4.60 -15.63
N ASP A 129 -13.64 -3.89 -16.61
CA ASP A 129 -13.41 -4.20 -18.01
C ASP A 129 -11.94 -3.99 -18.42
N ALA A 130 -11.52 -4.72 -19.45
CA ALA A 130 -10.21 -4.52 -20.06
C ALA A 130 -10.09 -3.08 -20.63
N GLU A 131 -8.85 -2.54 -20.63
CA GLU A 131 -8.54 -1.25 -21.25
C GLU A 131 -9.39 -0.07 -20.77
N SER A 132 -9.73 -0.07 -19.46
CA SER A 132 -10.62 0.93 -18.85
C SER A 132 -9.92 2.07 -18.15
N TYR A 133 -8.63 1.90 -17.77
CA TYR A 133 -7.91 2.86 -16.93
C TYR A 133 -6.67 3.42 -17.60
N ASP A 134 -6.43 4.71 -17.36
CA ASP A 134 -5.21 5.40 -17.80
C ASP A 134 -4.06 5.11 -16.82
N ILE A 135 -4.39 4.98 -15.54
CA ILE A 135 -3.45 4.70 -14.45
C ILE A 135 -4.03 3.62 -13.55
N VAL A 136 -3.22 2.61 -13.20
CA VAL A 136 -3.44 1.76 -12.04
C VAL A 136 -2.45 2.20 -10.96
N TRP A 137 -2.97 2.45 -9.76
CA TRP A 137 -2.24 2.93 -8.59
C TRP A 137 -2.27 1.88 -7.51
N SER A 138 -1.16 1.67 -6.80
CA SER A 138 -1.09 0.80 -5.63
C SER A 138 -0.07 1.31 -4.64
N GLN A 139 -0.41 1.35 -3.35
CA GLN A 139 0.52 1.73 -2.30
C GLN A 139 0.59 0.66 -1.22
N ASP A 140 1.76 0.01 -1.12
CA ASP A 140 2.13 -0.94 -0.07
C ASP A 140 1.09 -2.07 0.13
N ALA A 141 0.46 -2.51 -0.97
CA ALA A 141 -0.63 -3.49 -0.93
C ALA A 141 -0.27 -4.82 -1.60
N ILE A 142 0.57 -4.82 -2.64
CA ILE A 142 0.85 -6.01 -3.45
C ILE A 142 1.66 -7.04 -2.66
N LEU A 143 2.43 -6.61 -1.65
CA LEU A 143 3.12 -7.54 -0.75
C LEU A 143 2.17 -8.62 -0.18
N HIS A 144 0.89 -8.30 0.05
CA HIS A 144 -0.11 -9.21 0.62
C HIS A 144 -0.63 -10.30 -0.33
N SER A 145 -0.26 -10.26 -1.62
CA SER A 145 -0.58 -11.34 -2.57
C SER A 145 0.55 -12.36 -2.66
N ASP A 146 0.22 -13.65 -2.62
CA ASP A 146 1.13 -14.75 -3.00
C ASP A 146 1.12 -15.02 -4.51
N LYS A 147 0.23 -14.35 -5.27
CA LYS A 147 0.05 -14.47 -6.72
C LYS A 147 0.40 -13.19 -7.47
N LYS A 148 1.54 -12.58 -7.17
CA LYS A 148 1.97 -11.30 -7.76
C LYS A 148 1.90 -11.27 -9.29
N GLU A 149 2.21 -12.39 -9.94
CA GLU A 149 2.08 -12.52 -11.41
C GLU A 149 0.62 -12.34 -11.86
N ARG A 150 -0.35 -12.86 -11.10
CA ARG A 150 -1.77 -12.70 -11.40
C ARG A 150 -2.21 -11.25 -11.21
N VAL A 151 -1.74 -10.58 -10.18
CA VAL A 151 -2.01 -9.14 -9.97
C VAL A 151 -1.54 -8.32 -11.16
N PHE A 152 -0.31 -8.52 -11.61
CA PHE A 152 0.23 -7.81 -12.78
C PHE A 152 -0.52 -8.16 -14.08
N GLN A 153 -0.99 -9.39 -14.25
CA GLN A 153 -1.84 -9.77 -15.41
C GLN A 153 -3.15 -8.99 -15.40
N GLU A 154 -3.83 -8.88 -14.25
CA GLU A 154 -5.06 -8.13 -14.12
C GLU A 154 -4.83 -6.63 -14.33
N VAL A 155 -3.77 -6.07 -13.74
CA VAL A 155 -3.35 -4.68 -13.98
C VAL A 155 -3.14 -4.43 -15.47
N ASN A 156 -2.35 -5.28 -16.13
CA ASN A 156 -2.10 -5.15 -17.58
C ASN A 156 -3.39 -5.26 -18.39
N ARG A 157 -4.33 -6.12 -18.00
CA ARG A 157 -5.62 -6.29 -18.67
C ARG A 157 -6.46 -5.02 -18.61
N VAL A 158 -6.58 -4.40 -17.43
CA VAL A 158 -7.45 -3.23 -17.22
C VAL A 158 -6.83 -1.92 -17.68
N LEU A 159 -5.50 -1.83 -17.82
CA LEU A 159 -4.81 -0.68 -18.38
C LEU A 159 -5.11 -0.53 -19.87
N LYS A 160 -5.40 0.71 -20.28
CA LYS A 160 -5.42 1.10 -21.70
C LYS A 160 -4.05 0.93 -22.35
N PRO A 161 -3.97 0.78 -23.67
CA PRO A 161 -2.68 0.91 -24.39
C PRO A 161 -2.01 2.25 -24.07
N GLY A 162 -0.74 2.21 -23.62
CA GLY A 162 0.00 3.40 -23.18
C GLY A 162 -0.31 3.85 -21.75
N GLY A 163 -1.22 3.18 -21.05
CA GLY A 163 -1.50 3.41 -19.63
C GLY A 163 -0.34 2.99 -18.73
N VAL A 164 -0.33 3.45 -17.50
CA VAL A 164 0.77 3.19 -16.57
C VAL A 164 0.31 2.53 -15.28
N PHE A 165 1.11 1.62 -14.79
CA PHE A 165 1.00 1.05 -13.44
C PHE A 165 2.05 1.70 -12.56
N ILE A 166 1.62 2.39 -11.50
CA ILE A 166 2.49 2.97 -10.49
C ILE A 166 2.26 2.29 -9.16
N LEU A 167 3.34 1.91 -8.49
CA LEU A 167 3.24 1.30 -7.17
C LEU A 167 4.37 1.74 -6.25
N THR A 168 4.08 1.73 -4.94
CA THR A 168 5.04 1.51 -3.88
C THR A 168 4.77 0.13 -3.26
N ASP A 169 5.79 -0.51 -2.73
CA ASP A 169 5.62 -1.77 -2.00
C ASP A 169 6.82 -2.05 -1.09
N PRO A 170 6.60 -2.54 0.14
CA PRO A 170 7.68 -3.15 0.92
C PRO A 170 8.15 -4.42 0.22
N MET A 171 9.43 -4.46 -0.10
CA MET A 171 10.08 -5.53 -0.86
C MET A 171 11.24 -6.12 -0.08
N GLN A 172 11.63 -7.35 -0.39
CA GLN A 172 12.97 -7.81 -0.05
C GLN A 172 14.00 -7.22 -1.03
N SER A 173 15.25 -7.08 -0.58
CA SER A 173 16.35 -6.76 -1.50
C SER A 173 16.57 -7.90 -2.49
N ASP A 174 17.07 -7.59 -3.69
CA ASP A 174 17.29 -8.61 -4.74
C ASP A 174 18.28 -9.71 -4.32
N ASP A 175 19.21 -9.38 -3.42
CA ASP A 175 20.24 -10.29 -2.89
C ASP A 175 19.94 -10.71 -1.43
N CYS A 176 18.69 -10.64 -1.00
CA CYS A 176 18.29 -11.01 0.36
C CYS A 176 18.59 -12.51 0.63
N PRO A 177 19.37 -12.84 1.68
CA PRO A 177 19.60 -14.23 2.04
C PRO A 177 18.33 -14.94 2.51
N GLU A 178 18.23 -16.22 2.23
CA GLU A 178 17.10 -17.06 2.67
C GLU A 178 16.99 -17.10 4.20
N GLY A 179 15.77 -17.02 4.73
CA GLY A 179 15.45 -17.16 6.15
C GLY A 179 15.67 -15.93 7.02
N VAL A 180 16.41 -14.89 6.55
CA VAL A 180 16.68 -13.70 7.38
C VAL A 180 15.46 -12.82 7.62
N LEU A 181 14.43 -12.94 6.78
CA LEU A 181 13.16 -12.21 6.89
C LEU A 181 12.02 -13.04 7.50
N ASP A 182 12.27 -14.28 7.95
CA ASP A 182 11.23 -15.14 8.54
C ASP A 182 10.42 -14.43 9.63
N PRO A 183 11.00 -13.65 10.57
CA PRO A 183 10.21 -12.94 11.58
C PRO A 183 9.28 -11.86 11.01
N VAL A 184 9.61 -11.30 9.83
CA VAL A 184 8.75 -10.35 9.10
C VAL A 184 7.65 -11.10 8.37
N LEU A 185 8.01 -12.15 7.63
CA LEU A 185 7.10 -12.95 6.81
C LEU A 185 6.04 -13.67 7.64
N GLU A 186 6.44 -14.30 8.76
CA GLU A 186 5.52 -14.98 9.68
C GLU A 186 4.44 -14.03 10.21
N ARG A 187 4.81 -12.79 10.54
CA ARG A 187 3.87 -11.78 11.06
C ARG A 187 2.79 -11.40 10.07
N ILE A 188 3.12 -11.33 8.79
CA ILE A 188 2.19 -10.95 7.71
C ILE A 188 1.67 -12.15 6.93
N HIS A 189 1.93 -13.35 7.44
CA HIS A 189 1.48 -14.64 6.88
C HIS A 189 1.92 -14.90 5.43
N LEU A 190 3.08 -14.36 5.04
CA LEU A 190 3.65 -14.56 3.71
C LEU A 190 4.75 -15.61 3.72
N LYS A 191 4.95 -16.25 2.57
CA LYS A 191 6.08 -17.16 2.32
C LYS A 191 7.28 -16.43 1.74
N GLU A 192 7.03 -15.37 0.97
CA GLU A 192 8.05 -14.55 0.30
C GLU A 192 7.53 -13.14 0.05
N MET A 193 8.43 -12.18 -0.05
CA MET A 193 8.13 -10.83 -0.53
C MET A 193 8.44 -10.70 -2.02
N GLY A 194 7.87 -9.66 -2.65
CA GLY A 194 8.36 -9.21 -3.93
C GLY A 194 9.75 -8.57 -3.82
N SER A 195 10.43 -8.41 -4.94
CA SER A 195 11.62 -7.56 -5.06
C SER A 195 11.51 -6.69 -6.32
N ALA A 196 12.30 -5.63 -6.39
CA ALA A 196 12.31 -4.76 -7.57
C ALA A 196 12.63 -5.56 -8.85
N LYS A 197 13.60 -6.48 -8.78
CA LYS A 197 13.92 -7.40 -9.87
C LYS A 197 12.73 -8.30 -10.23
N ARG A 198 12.07 -8.88 -9.24
CA ARG A 198 10.92 -9.76 -9.48
C ARG A 198 9.78 -9.02 -10.18
N TYR A 199 9.44 -7.81 -9.73
CA TYR A 199 8.38 -7.00 -10.35
C TYR A 199 8.75 -6.60 -11.79
N ARG A 200 9.99 -6.24 -12.03
CA ARG A 200 10.54 -5.96 -13.37
C ARG A 200 10.44 -7.16 -14.30
N GLU A 201 10.79 -8.36 -13.82
CA GLU A 201 10.68 -9.60 -14.59
C GLU A 201 9.23 -9.94 -14.95
N ILE A 202 8.30 -9.77 -14.00
CA ILE A 202 6.87 -10.01 -14.24
C ILE A 202 6.32 -9.02 -15.27
N ALA A 203 6.60 -7.73 -15.10
CA ALA A 203 6.18 -6.67 -16.02
C ALA A 203 6.71 -6.92 -17.45
N SER A 204 7.99 -7.24 -17.58
CA SER A 204 8.63 -7.54 -18.87
C SER A 204 8.00 -8.72 -19.60
N LYS A 205 7.62 -9.80 -18.88
CA LYS A 205 6.92 -10.95 -19.46
C LYS A 205 5.54 -10.58 -20.04
N LEU A 206 4.92 -9.52 -19.52
CA LEU A 206 3.63 -8.99 -19.96
C LEU A 206 3.77 -7.89 -21.04
N GLY A 207 4.99 -7.59 -21.47
CA GLY A 207 5.27 -6.54 -22.44
C GLY A 207 5.21 -5.12 -21.86
N MET A 208 5.21 -4.98 -20.54
CA MET A 208 5.25 -3.67 -19.88
C MET A 208 6.72 -3.21 -19.75
N GLU A 209 6.95 -1.91 -19.98
CA GLU A 209 8.26 -1.27 -19.86
C GLU A 209 8.40 -0.58 -18.52
N GLU A 210 9.50 -0.82 -17.78
CA GLU A 210 9.84 -0.02 -16.59
C GLU A 210 10.29 1.37 -17.04
N VAL A 211 9.56 2.40 -16.62
CA VAL A 211 9.87 3.80 -16.98
C VAL A 211 10.42 4.61 -15.80
N VAL A 212 10.14 4.18 -14.56
CA VAL A 212 10.71 4.75 -13.33
C VAL A 212 11.01 3.64 -12.32
N ALA A 213 12.18 3.72 -11.69
CA ALA A 213 12.55 2.97 -10.51
C ALA A 213 13.28 3.91 -9.54
N LYS A 214 12.61 4.30 -8.45
CA LYS A 214 13.19 5.08 -7.35
C LYS A 214 13.19 4.23 -6.10
N GLU A 215 14.28 3.55 -5.85
CA GLU A 215 14.47 2.75 -4.64
C GLU A 215 14.92 3.66 -3.50
N MET A 216 14.22 3.59 -2.36
CA MET A 216 14.41 4.44 -1.19
C MET A 216 14.29 3.61 0.11
N PRO A 217 15.14 2.57 0.29
CA PRO A 217 15.03 1.65 1.43
C PRO A 217 15.15 2.35 2.79
N GLU A 218 15.85 3.48 2.85
CA GLU A 218 15.96 4.28 4.07
C GLU A 218 14.62 4.83 4.54
N GLN A 219 13.66 5.07 3.62
CA GLN A 219 12.33 5.57 3.99
C GLN A 219 11.50 4.50 4.70
N LEU A 220 11.69 3.23 4.38
CA LEU A 220 11.08 2.11 5.11
C LEU A 220 11.58 2.11 6.57
N VAL A 221 12.90 2.22 6.78
CA VAL A 221 13.48 2.28 8.13
C VAL A 221 13.00 3.51 8.88
N ASN A 222 12.97 4.67 8.23
CA ASN A 222 12.49 5.91 8.81
C ASN A 222 11.03 5.77 9.24
N HIS A 223 10.17 5.28 8.36
CA HIS A 223 8.75 5.14 8.61
C HIS A 223 8.46 4.23 9.81
N TYR A 224 8.95 3.00 9.79
CA TYR A 224 8.73 2.07 10.90
C TYR A 224 9.34 2.56 12.22
N SER A 225 10.48 3.28 12.17
CA SER A 225 11.06 3.92 13.36
C SER A 225 10.17 5.03 13.89
N ARG A 226 9.59 5.87 13.02
CA ARG A 226 8.67 6.94 13.42
C ARG A 226 7.35 6.40 13.95
N VAL A 227 6.79 5.37 13.32
CA VAL A 227 5.58 4.70 13.83
C VAL A 227 5.83 4.08 15.20
N LEU A 228 6.97 3.41 15.40
CA LEU A 228 7.35 2.87 16.72
C LEU A 228 7.43 3.96 17.78
N GLN A 229 8.08 5.10 17.48
CA GLN A 229 8.15 6.25 18.39
C GLN A 229 6.76 6.82 18.73
N GLU A 230 5.84 6.88 17.76
CA GLU A 230 4.47 7.35 18.02
C GLU A 230 3.69 6.35 18.89
N VAL A 231 3.89 5.03 18.71
CA VAL A 231 3.31 4.01 19.60
C VAL A 231 3.85 4.17 21.03
N GLU A 232 5.18 4.30 21.20
CA GLU A 232 5.82 4.47 22.50
C GLU A 232 5.35 5.75 23.20
N ARG A 233 5.22 6.86 22.46
CA ARG A 233 4.76 8.15 23.01
C ARG A 233 3.30 8.10 23.47
N ASN A 234 2.45 7.36 22.76
CA ASN A 234 1.01 7.31 23.02
C ASN A 234 0.58 5.99 23.68
N TYR A 235 1.53 5.23 24.27
CA TYR A 235 1.31 3.87 24.74
C TYR A 235 0.10 3.75 25.69
N ASP A 236 0.03 4.58 26.71
CA ASP A 236 -1.04 4.55 27.72
C ASP A 236 -2.44 4.85 27.15
N GLU A 237 -2.51 5.59 26.06
CA GLU A 237 -3.78 5.91 25.40
C GLU A 237 -4.19 4.81 24.40
N ILE A 238 -3.21 4.22 23.71
CA ILE A 238 -3.52 3.23 22.66
C ILE A 238 -3.91 1.88 23.26
N ILE A 239 -3.35 1.48 24.42
CA ILE A 239 -3.76 0.26 25.14
C ILE A 239 -5.19 0.33 25.72
N LYS A 240 -5.80 1.52 25.77
CA LYS A 240 -7.22 1.69 26.11
C LYS A 240 -8.15 1.41 24.91
N LYS A 241 -7.63 1.47 23.69
CA LYS A 241 -8.38 1.30 22.45
C LYS A 241 -8.12 -0.04 21.78
N SER A 242 -6.95 -0.63 22.03
CA SER A 242 -6.54 -1.95 21.55
C SER A 242 -5.91 -2.73 22.70
N SER A 243 -5.93 -4.06 22.65
CA SER A 243 -5.34 -4.85 23.74
C SER A 243 -3.83 -4.63 23.85
N GLU A 244 -3.31 -4.64 25.09
CA GLU A 244 -1.87 -4.52 25.34
C GLU A 244 -1.07 -5.58 24.59
N ALA A 245 -1.58 -6.82 24.56
CA ALA A 245 -0.95 -7.93 23.84
C ALA A 245 -0.85 -7.66 22.33
N TYR A 246 -1.86 -7.01 21.73
CA TYR A 246 -1.82 -6.61 20.31
C TYR A 246 -0.74 -5.55 20.10
N ILE A 247 -0.72 -4.49 20.92
CA ILE A 247 0.25 -3.39 20.79
C ILE A 247 1.68 -3.90 20.97
N GLN A 248 1.94 -4.79 21.92
CA GLN A 248 3.27 -5.41 22.09
C GLN A 248 3.69 -6.23 20.85
N ARG A 249 2.78 -7.00 20.26
CA ARG A 249 3.06 -7.73 19.01
C ARG A 249 3.39 -6.76 17.86
N MET A 250 2.63 -5.64 17.75
CA MET A 250 2.88 -4.62 16.75
C MET A 250 4.26 -3.99 16.92
N MET A 251 4.63 -3.58 18.15
CA MET A 251 5.94 -2.99 18.44
C MET A 251 7.09 -3.96 18.10
N ASN A 252 6.94 -5.23 18.43
CA ASN A 252 7.96 -6.24 18.09
C ASN A 252 8.07 -6.42 16.58
N GLY A 253 6.93 -6.46 15.87
CA GLY A 253 6.94 -6.51 14.42
C GLY A 253 7.63 -5.29 13.78
N LEU A 254 7.34 -4.07 14.25
CA LEU A 254 8.01 -2.86 13.77
C LEU A 254 9.52 -2.94 13.94
N LYS A 255 10.02 -3.49 15.06
CA LYS A 255 11.46 -3.71 15.28
C LYS A 255 12.07 -4.67 14.28
N HIS A 256 11.37 -5.74 13.87
CA HIS A 256 11.86 -6.66 12.84
C HIS A 256 11.98 -5.95 11.47
N TRP A 257 11.00 -5.13 11.10
CA TRP A 257 11.07 -4.33 9.88
C TRP A 257 12.23 -3.34 9.89
N ILE A 258 12.42 -2.63 11.02
CA ILE A 258 13.52 -1.68 11.20
C ILE A 258 14.88 -2.39 11.08
N GLU A 259 15.05 -3.53 11.76
CA GLU A 259 16.31 -4.28 11.74
C GLU A 259 16.58 -4.86 10.34
N GLY A 260 15.60 -5.51 9.71
CA GLY A 260 15.74 -6.03 8.34
C GLY A 260 16.11 -4.93 7.34
N GLY A 261 15.52 -3.74 7.48
CA GLY A 261 15.87 -2.58 6.66
C GLY A 261 17.30 -2.07 6.92
N LYS A 262 17.73 -1.96 8.18
CA LYS A 262 19.09 -1.54 8.54
C LYS A 262 20.17 -2.52 8.06
N GLN A 263 19.85 -3.80 7.99
CA GLN A 263 20.73 -4.84 7.47
C GLN A 263 20.78 -4.89 5.94
N GLY A 264 19.94 -4.08 5.26
CA GLY A 264 19.85 -4.07 3.80
C GLY A 264 19.09 -5.25 3.20
N TYR A 265 18.29 -5.99 4.01
CA TYR A 265 17.47 -7.11 3.54
C TYR A 265 16.13 -6.67 2.98
N LEU A 266 15.68 -5.46 3.32
CA LEU A 266 14.44 -4.87 2.87
C LEU A 266 14.69 -3.70 1.94
N ASN A 267 13.77 -3.52 1.00
CA ASN A 267 13.74 -2.42 0.06
C ASN A 267 12.33 -1.81 0.02
N TRP A 268 12.23 -0.61 -0.46
CA TRP A 268 10.99 0.11 -0.72
C TRP A 268 11.24 1.22 -1.74
N GLY A 269 10.23 1.57 -2.51
CA GLY A 269 10.38 2.65 -3.47
C GLY A 269 9.19 2.80 -4.40
N ILE A 270 9.33 3.69 -5.38
CA ILE A 270 8.33 3.97 -6.42
C ILE A 270 8.77 3.29 -7.70
N LEU A 271 7.93 2.39 -8.21
CA LEU A 271 8.13 1.73 -9.51
C LEU A 271 6.99 2.14 -10.45
N VAL A 272 7.32 2.39 -11.72
CA VAL A 272 6.34 2.73 -12.76
C VAL A 272 6.59 1.86 -13.98
N PHE A 273 5.55 1.15 -14.41
CA PHE A 273 5.54 0.31 -15.60
C PHE A 273 4.52 0.85 -16.60
N LYS A 274 4.88 0.93 -17.88
CA LYS A 274 4.01 1.37 -18.96
C LYS A 274 3.60 0.18 -19.83
N LYS A 275 2.30 0.07 -20.12
CA LYS A 275 1.74 -0.92 -21.07
C LYS A 275 1.96 -0.50 -22.51
#